data_ef1885a3a28b081ab81d4cb48aa2e6ef
#
_entry.id   ef1885a3a28b081ab81d4cb48aa2e6ef
#
_cell.length_a   1.000
_cell.length_b   1.000
_cell.length_c   1.000
_cell.angle_alpha   90.00
_cell.angle_beta   90.00
_cell.angle_gamma   90.00
#
_symmetry.space_group_name_H-M   'P 1'
#
loop_
_entity.id
_entity.type
_entity.pdbx_description
1 polymer ?
#
loop_
_entity_poly.entity_id
_entity_poly.type
_entity_poly.pdbx_seq_one_letter_code
_entity_poly.pdbx_strand_id
1 'polypeptide(L)'
;MAYFKLVNFNGIAPQVSPRLLGEGLGQTANNTDLDRGVLTPITSNSTIATLNAQARAGLYRYDFGGQVYNLEFTNAVNVQPGPVADDAFDRLYWTGAGFPQMGSSTQLLASGSGAYPRSFFRLGIPAPTSAASTSITSGTDDGTQTQYSTSYVYTFVSAFGEEGPPSPASTVLTKVDGQTVTISGMDTATSKSNTNLANKRIYRSNTGSNTTNFQFVKEVSLATASTTDNLNNDALAEIIPSTYWIAPPDDDTSTYPNGQMLGLTAMANGIFAGFSGKRICFSEPFLPHAWPVAYRITLEEEIVSIAMAGQVLFIATKGTPYIAAGTDPQSMSVVRMEAAQACLNKESLVDMGDLAIYASPDGLVGASGNEITVLTAGLITPKQWQAQFYPSTIKGFLWQGKYIGQYYTGSAYGAFMFDPRGGKNAFTTISSLATGHAQGGFTDPDDNELYLIDYDSGGGNAQVELFQGSTTNTTQTFKTSQFVLPRP
;
A
#
# COMPACT_ATOMS: atom_id res chain seq x y z
N MET A 1 -9.87 50.98 -33.04
CA MET A 1 -9.03 49.79 -32.91
C MET A 1 -9.80 48.79 -32.04
N ALA A 2 -10.17 47.62 -32.56
CA ALA A 2 -10.84 46.60 -31.75
C ALA A 2 -9.76 45.90 -30.92
N TYR A 3 -9.97 45.77 -29.61
CA TYR A 3 -9.13 45.00 -28.73
C TYR A 3 -9.99 43.93 -28.01
N PHE A 4 -9.41 42.82 -27.70
CA PHE A 4 -9.98 41.83 -26.80
C PHE A 4 -9.00 41.56 -25.67
N LYS A 5 -9.53 41.25 -24.50
CA LYS A 5 -8.75 41.01 -23.31
C LYS A 5 -9.02 39.57 -22.84
N LEU A 6 -7.95 38.81 -22.66
CA LEU A 6 -8.01 37.52 -21.97
C LEU A 6 -7.63 37.75 -20.51
N VAL A 7 -8.54 37.42 -19.59
CA VAL A 7 -8.37 37.72 -18.17
C VAL A 7 -8.21 36.48 -17.30
N ASN A 8 -8.47 35.31 -17.87
CA ASN A 8 -8.40 34.04 -17.14
C ASN A 8 -8.01 32.91 -18.08
N PHE A 9 -7.33 31.88 -17.55
CA PHE A 9 -6.90 30.71 -18.29
C PHE A 9 -7.30 29.45 -17.51
N ASN A 10 -8.08 28.56 -18.16
CA ASN A 10 -8.72 27.40 -17.51
C ASN A 10 -8.33 26.07 -18.19
N GLY A 11 -7.28 26.03 -19.03
CA GLY A 11 -6.83 24.83 -19.71
C GLY A 11 -7.47 24.59 -21.06
N ILE A 12 -7.59 23.32 -21.46
CA ILE A 12 -8.14 22.92 -22.75
C ILE A 12 -9.44 22.14 -22.63
N ALA A 13 -10.29 22.27 -23.63
CA ALA A 13 -11.51 21.47 -23.77
C ALA A 13 -11.61 20.92 -25.20
N PRO A 14 -10.87 19.85 -25.56
CA PRO A 14 -10.84 19.29 -26.92
C PRO A 14 -12.19 18.81 -27.44
N GLN A 15 -13.15 18.57 -26.55
CA GLN A 15 -14.54 18.23 -26.92
C GLN A 15 -15.24 19.37 -27.65
N VAL A 16 -14.85 20.62 -27.37
CA VAL A 16 -15.54 21.81 -27.85
C VAL A 16 -14.88 22.37 -29.09
N SER A 17 -15.68 22.73 -30.12
CA SER A 17 -15.15 23.38 -31.33
C SER A 17 -14.41 24.69 -30.98
N PRO A 18 -13.29 25.01 -31.63
CA PRO A 18 -12.51 26.22 -31.36
C PRO A 18 -13.28 27.55 -31.33
N ARG A 19 -14.39 27.63 -32.05
CA ARG A 19 -15.29 28.80 -32.07
C ARG A 19 -16.25 28.88 -30.91
N LEU A 20 -16.50 27.74 -30.24
CA LEU A 20 -17.47 27.61 -29.16
C LEU A 20 -16.81 27.48 -27.79
N LEU A 21 -15.47 27.53 -27.75
CA LEU A 21 -14.74 27.46 -26.48
C LEU A 21 -15.17 28.64 -25.58
N GLY A 22 -15.47 28.28 -24.33
CA GLY A 22 -15.78 29.26 -23.29
C GLY A 22 -14.60 30.18 -22.98
N GLU A 23 -14.86 31.27 -22.29
CA GLU A 23 -13.83 32.21 -21.85
C GLU A 23 -12.77 31.50 -21.00
N GLY A 24 -11.49 31.76 -21.29
CA GLY A 24 -10.36 31.17 -20.61
C GLY A 24 -9.96 29.79 -21.09
N LEU A 25 -10.78 29.08 -21.87
CA LEU A 25 -10.40 27.80 -22.48
C LEU A 25 -9.61 27.99 -23.77
N GLY A 26 -8.59 27.18 -23.95
CA GLY A 26 -7.72 27.15 -25.15
C GLY A 26 -7.94 25.91 -26.01
N GLN A 27 -7.47 26.02 -27.24
CA GLN A 27 -7.32 24.88 -28.15
C GLN A 27 -6.11 24.03 -27.77
N THR A 28 -5.07 24.68 -27.23
CA THR A 28 -3.81 24.08 -26.77
C THR A 28 -3.37 24.81 -25.51
N ALA A 29 -2.95 24.07 -24.51
CA ALA A 29 -2.22 24.55 -23.35
C ALA A 29 -1.17 23.49 -23.01
N ASN A 30 0.06 23.72 -23.45
CA ASN A 30 1.17 22.77 -23.30
C ASN A 30 2.28 23.40 -22.46
N ASN A 31 2.85 22.61 -21.55
CA ASN A 31 3.88 23.04 -20.60
C ASN A 31 3.48 24.30 -19.81
N THR A 32 2.22 24.33 -19.38
CA THR A 32 1.63 25.49 -18.73
C THR A 32 1.02 25.08 -17.40
N ASP A 33 1.44 25.74 -16.34
CA ASP A 33 0.74 25.76 -15.08
C ASP A 33 -0.23 26.95 -15.05
N LEU A 34 -1.48 26.67 -14.64
CA LEU A 34 -2.58 27.63 -14.64
C LEU A 34 -2.98 28.06 -13.23
N ASP A 35 -2.07 27.96 -12.28
CA ASP A 35 -2.33 28.44 -10.93
C ASP A 35 -2.79 29.90 -10.96
N ARG A 36 -3.85 30.19 -10.20
CA ARG A 36 -4.45 31.53 -10.10
C ARG A 36 -5.00 32.08 -11.42
N GLY A 37 -5.17 31.23 -12.45
CA GLY A 37 -5.66 31.66 -13.76
C GLY A 37 -4.64 32.47 -14.58
N VAL A 38 -3.34 32.32 -14.25
CA VAL A 38 -2.23 32.97 -14.96
C VAL A 38 -1.50 31.90 -15.78
N LEU A 39 -0.99 32.29 -16.95
CA LEU A 39 -0.11 31.44 -17.78
C LEU A 39 1.30 31.45 -17.21
N THR A 40 1.68 30.39 -16.53
CA THR A 40 3.03 30.21 -16.02
C THR A 40 3.69 29.02 -16.73
N PRO A 41 4.88 29.15 -17.33
CA PRO A 41 5.56 28.00 -17.91
C PRO A 41 5.99 27.05 -16.78
N ILE A 42 5.88 25.74 -17.01
CA ILE A 42 6.53 24.77 -16.14
C ILE A 42 8.05 24.82 -16.33
N THR A 43 8.80 24.52 -15.31
CA THR A 43 10.26 24.44 -15.41
C THR A 43 10.71 23.02 -15.73
N SER A 44 11.96 22.88 -16.16
CA SER A 44 12.58 21.58 -16.36
C SER A 44 12.79 20.86 -15.01
N ASN A 45 12.90 19.56 -15.03
CA ASN A 45 13.29 18.79 -13.85
C ASN A 45 14.76 19.01 -13.49
N SER A 46 15.14 18.63 -12.30
CA SER A 46 16.54 18.55 -11.87
C SER A 46 16.86 17.15 -11.34
N THR A 47 17.95 16.56 -11.84
CA THR A 47 18.46 15.29 -11.32
C THR A 47 19.04 15.49 -9.91
N ILE A 48 18.60 14.68 -8.97
CA ILE A 48 19.05 14.74 -7.57
C ILE A 48 19.82 13.50 -7.13
N ALA A 49 19.61 12.34 -7.78
CA ALA A 49 20.31 11.12 -7.47
C ALA A 49 20.36 10.18 -8.68
N THR A 50 21.33 9.26 -8.67
CA THR A 50 21.39 8.13 -9.61
C THR A 50 21.11 6.84 -8.84
N LEU A 51 20.20 6.01 -9.33
CA LEU A 51 19.83 4.73 -8.75
C LEU A 51 20.84 3.63 -9.11
N ASN A 52 20.67 2.44 -8.54
CA ASN A 52 21.64 1.34 -8.72
C ASN A 52 21.35 0.48 -9.96
N ALA A 53 20.27 0.71 -10.70
CA ALA A 53 19.99 0.05 -11.97
C ALA A 53 19.04 0.89 -12.85
N GLN A 54 18.99 0.51 -14.14
CA GLN A 54 18.15 1.19 -15.13
C GLN A 54 16.66 0.88 -14.94
N ALA A 55 16.31 -0.39 -14.70
CA ALA A 55 14.92 -0.81 -14.51
C ALA A 55 14.49 -0.61 -13.06
N ARG A 56 13.87 0.51 -12.76
CA ARG A 56 13.27 0.85 -11.47
C ARG A 56 11.89 1.47 -11.70
N ALA A 57 10.89 0.97 -10.97
CA ALA A 57 9.51 1.44 -11.10
C ALA A 57 8.88 1.86 -9.76
N GLY A 58 9.53 1.59 -8.64
CA GLY A 58 9.11 2.01 -7.31
C GLY A 58 10.20 2.83 -6.63
N LEU A 59 9.81 3.92 -5.99
CA LEU A 59 10.64 4.80 -5.19
C LEU A 59 9.93 5.11 -3.87
N TYR A 60 10.67 5.11 -2.81
CA TYR A 60 10.26 5.67 -1.52
C TYR A 60 11.43 6.43 -0.93
N ARG A 61 11.21 7.68 -0.53
CA ARG A 61 12.23 8.52 0.13
C ARG A 61 12.10 8.34 1.63
N TYR A 62 13.10 7.73 2.21
CA TYR A 62 13.13 7.40 3.63
C TYR A 62 14.07 8.37 4.35
N ASP A 63 13.50 9.24 5.17
CA ASP A 63 14.30 10.11 6.06
C ASP A 63 14.63 9.33 7.33
N PHE A 64 15.94 9.23 7.61
CA PHE A 64 16.44 8.60 8.81
C PHE A 64 17.70 9.32 9.30
N GLY A 65 17.66 9.79 10.53
CA GLY A 65 18.80 10.48 11.15
C GLY A 65 19.19 11.78 10.45
N GLY A 66 18.24 12.46 9.80
CA GLY A 66 18.46 13.71 9.06
C GLY A 66 19.09 13.50 7.67
N GLN A 67 19.08 12.26 7.18
CA GLN A 67 19.48 11.91 5.81
C GLN A 67 18.35 11.23 5.08
N VAL A 68 18.17 11.59 3.79
CA VAL A 68 17.18 10.95 2.91
C VAL A 68 17.85 9.83 2.11
N TYR A 69 17.27 8.63 2.21
CA TYR A 69 17.70 7.44 1.46
C TYR A 69 16.64 7.08 0.42
N ASN A 70 17.05 6.88 -0.83
CA ASN A 70 16.17 6.42 -1.89
C ASN A 70 16.04 4.89 -1.82
N LEU A 71 14.90 4.38 -1.35
CA LEU A 71 14.55 2.97 -1.47
C LEU A 71 14.01 2.74 -2.87
N GLU A 72 14.68 1.87 -3.63
CA GLU A 72 14.40 1.64 -5.04
C GLU A 72 13.93 0.21 -5.32
N PHE A 73 12.88 0.06 -6.10
CA PHE A 73 12.27 -1.23 -6.39
C PHE A 73 12.13 -1.44 -7.90
N THR A 74 12.22 -2.69 -8.35
CA THR A 74 12.03 -3.05 -9.76
C THR A 74 10.58 -2.93 -10.22
N ASN A 75 9.63 -2.99 -9.28
CA ASN A 75 8.20 -2.89 -9.54
C ASN A 75 7.61 -1.70 -8.80
N ALA A 76 6.44 -1.24 -9.23
CA ALA A 76 5.64 -0.29 -8.46
C ALA A 76 5.22 -0.91 -7.12
N VAL A 77 5.46 -0.19 -6.03
CA VAL A 77 5.25 -0.61 -4.65
C VAL A 77 4.32 0.36 -3.93
N ASN A 78 3.64 -0.17 -2.91
CA ASN A 78 2.90 0.64 -1.94
C ASN A 78 3.64 0.50 -0.61
N VAL A 79 4.29 1.55 -0.16
CA VAL A 79 5.07 1.61 1.09
C VAL A 79 4.30 2.40 2.14
N GLN A 80 4.26 1.89 3.36
CA GLN A 80 3.61 2.55 4.51
C GLN A 80 4.55 2.54 5.71
N PRO A 81 4.68 3.66 6.44
CA PRO A 81 5.32 3.68 7.73
C PRO A 81 4.52 2.88 8.76
N GLY A 82 5.17 2.47 9.84
CA GLY A 82 4.52 1.77 10.94
C GLY A 82 3.40 2.60 11.57
N PRO A 83 2.27 1.97 11.97
CA PRO A 83 1.14 2.68 12.56
C PRO A 83 1.37 3.05 14.04
N VAL A 84 2.46 2.59 14.63
CA VAL A 84 2.82 2.89 16.02
C VAL A 84 3.69 4.13 16.03
N ALA A 85 3.24 5.18 16.71
CA ALA A 85 4.04 6.38 16.90
C ALA A 85 5.31 6.06 17.70
N ASP A 86 6.42 6.70 17.33
CA ASP A 86 7.72 6.51 17.97
C ASP A 86 8.19 5.04 18.01
N ASP A 87 7.92 4.29 16.92
CA ASP A 87 8.40 2.92 16.79
C ASP A 87 9.93 2.87 16.91
N ALA A 88 10.44 2.24 17.95
CA ALA A 88 11.88 2.14 18.24
C ALA A 88 12.70 1.48 17.10
N PHE A 89 12.04 0.86 16.15
CA PHE A 89 12.66 0.19 15.02
C PHE A 89 12.51 0.96 13.69
N ASP A 90 11.74 2.05 13.65
CA ASP A 90 11.43 2.83 12.44
C ASP A 90 11.02 1.94 11.26
N ARG A 91 10.02 1.09 11.46
CA ARG A 91 9.64 0.05 10.51
C ARG A 91 8.83 0.61 9.34
N LEU A 92 9.19 0.16 8.15
CA LEU A 92 8.41 0.31 6.92
C LEU A 92 7.81 -1.02 6.49
N TYR A 93 6.65 -0.94 5.87
CA TYR A 93 5.88 -2.08 5.35
C TYR A 93 5.54 -1.82 3.89
N TRP A 94 5.66 -2.84 3.02
CA TRP A 94 5.33 -2.64 1.61
C TRP A 94 4.84 -3.90 0.91
N THR A 95 4.13 -3.66 -0.19
CA THR A 95 3.64 -4.67 -1.14
C THR A 95 4.02 -4.28 -2.57
N GLY A 96 4.02 -5.25 -3.50
CA GLY A 96 4.33 -5.02 -4.91
C GLY A 96 5.70 -5.56 -5.35
N ALA A 97 6.62 -5.82 -4.42
CA ALA A 97 7.97 -6.33 -4.68
C ALA A 97 8.11 -7.83 -4.35
N GLY A 98 7.12 -8.65 -4.67
CA GLY A 98 7.02 -10.04 -4.25
C GLY A 98 6.04 -10.19 -3.09
N PHE A 99 6.23 -11.16 -2.20
CA PHE A 99 5.40 -11.30 -1.00
C PHE A 99 5.40 -10.01 -0.17
N PRO A 100 4.37 -9.75 0.68
CA PRO A 100 4.35 -8.60 1.57
C PRO A 100 5.59 -8.55 2.45
N GLN A 101 6.22 -7.39 2.55
CA GLN A 101 7.54 -7.23 3.16
C GLN A 101 7.53 -6.14 4.23
N MET A 102 8.51 -6.21 5.11
CA MET A 102 8.78 -5.20 6.12
C MET A 102 10.29 -5.07 6.39
N GLY A 103 10.71 -3.95 6.91
CA GLY A 103 12.08 -3.76 7.37
C GLY A 103 12.17 -2.67 8.42
N SER A 104 13.07 -2.83 9.37
CA SER A 104 13.45 -1.74 10.27
C SER A 104 14.57 -0.91 9.66
N SER A 105 14.84 0.28 10.21
CA SER A 105 15.97 1.12 9.80
C SER A 105 17.29 0.33 9.69
N THR A 106 17.54 -0.58 10.63
CA THR A 106 18.74 -1.44 10.63
C THR A 106 18.81 -2.36 9.40
N GLN A 107 17.70 -2.94 8.94
CA GLN A 107 17.64 -3.78 7.75
C GLN A 107 17.68 -2.94 6.48
N LEU A 108 16.88 -1.90 6.42
CA LEU A 108 16.78 -1.03 5.24
C LEU A 108 18.14 -0.41 4.90
N LEU A 109 18.87 0.04 5.92
CA LEU A 109 20.13 0.78 5.81
C LEU A 109 21.38 -0.06 6.20
N ALA A 110 21.27 -1.38 6.24
CA ALA A 110 22.40 -2.25 6.60
C ALA A 110 23.67 -1.90 5.81
N SER A 111 24.82 -2.06 6.42
CA SER A 111 26.11 -1.78 5.77
C SER A 111 26.33 -2.62 4.52
N GLY A 112 26.96 -2.04 3.50
CA GLY A 112 27.22 -2.71 2.23
C GLY A 112 27.10 -1.77 1.04
N SER A 113 27.19 -2.34 -0.17
CA SER A 113 27.02 -1.64 -1.45
C SER A 113 25.74 -2.08 -2.15
N GLY A 114 25.20 -1.26 -3.06
CA GLY A 114 24.02 -1.54 -3.89
C GLY A 114 22.78 -0.75 -3.47
N ALA A 115 21.64 -1.22 -3.92
CA ALA A 115 20.33 -0.56 -3.72
C ALA A 115 19.83 -0.64 -2.26
N TYR A 116 19.07 0.34 -1.84
CA TYR A 116 18.21 0.25 -0.66
C TYR A 116 16.81 -0.20 -1.10
N PRO A 117 16.08 -1.00 -0.29
CA PRO A 117 16.47 -1.57 1.00
C PRO A 117 17.56 -2.65 0.85
N ARG A 118 18.52 -2.69 1.79
CA ARG A 118 19.61 -3.69 1.79
C ARG A 118 19.11 -5.08 2.12
N SER A 119 18.21 -5.17 3.08
CA SER A 119 17.55 -6.41 3.48
C SER A 119 16.14 -6.12 3.99
N PHE A 120 15.34 -7.17 4.08
CA PHE A 120 13.94 -7.09 4.51
C PHE A 120 13.49 -8.43 5.09
N PHE A 121 12.39 -8.39 5.80
CA PHE A 121 11.70 -9.56 6.28
C PHE A 121 10.34 -9.72 5.60
N ARG A 122 9.80 -10.93 5.64
CA ARG A 122 8.42 -11.23 5.30
C ARG A 122 7.49 -10.55 6.31
N LEU A 123 6.46 -9.89 5.83
CA LEU A 123 5.40 -9.37 6.69
C LEU A 123 4.55 -10.52 7.23
N GLY A 124 4.35 -10.53 8.55
CA GLY A 124 3.60 -11.55 9.26
C GLY A 124 4.46 -12.71 9.75
N ILE A 125 3.96 -13.37 10.77
CA ILE A 125 4.62 -14.47 11.45
C ILE A 125 3.94 -15.77 11.03
N PRO A 126 4.68 -16.76 10.47
CA PRO A 126 4.11 -18.04 10.09
C PRO A 126 3.70 -18.85 11.32
N ALA A 127 2.65 -19.69 11.17
CA ALA A 127 2.34 -20.69 12.19
C ALA A 127 3.42 -21.78 12.24
N PRO A 128 3.72 -22.33 13.43
CA PRO A 128 4.42 -23.60 13.51
C PRO A 128 3.60 -24.72 12.86
N THR A 129 4.27 -25.70 12.27
CA THR A 129 3.60 -26.78 11.52
C THR A 129 3.41 -28.06 12.31
N SER A 130 4.26 -28.28 13.32
CA SER A 130 4.28 -29.49 14.14
C SER A 130 3.55 -29.30 15.46
N ALA A 131 2.71 -30.25 15.83
CA ALA A 131 2.22 -30.34 17.21
C ALA A 131 3.36 -30.73 18.14
N ALA A 132 3.41 -30.14 19.33
CA ALA A 132 4.34 -30.60 20.36
C ALA A 132 3.96 -31.99 20.88
N SER A 133 4.98 -32.79 21.23
CA SER A 133 4.82 -34.03 21.96
C SER A 133 4.95 -33.78 23.45
N THR A 134 4.08 -34.39 24.26
CA THR A 134 4.00 -34.15 25.72
C THR A 134 4.05 -35.45 26.52
N SER A 135 4.77 -35.43 27.64
CA SER A 135 4.84 -36.56 28.58
C SER A 135 5.09 -36.06 29.98
N ILE A 136 4.49 -36.74 30.98
CA ILE A 136 4.78 -36.49 32.41
C ILE A 136 6.13 -37.12 32.73
N THR A 137 7.08 -36.33 33.27
CA THR A 137 8.44 -36.76 33.52
C THR A 137 8.82 -36.76 35.01
N SER A 138 8.06 -36.09 35.84
CA SER A 138 8.22 -36.14 37.30
C SER A 138 6.95 -35.74 38.03
N GLY A 139 6.89 -36.02 39.31
CA GLY A 139 5.71 -35.80 40.17
C GLY A 139 4.81 -37.05 40.21
N THR A 140 4.16 -37.28 41.35
CA THR A 140 3.29 -38.44 41.60
C THR A 140 1.85 -38.01 41.65
N ASP A 141 0.96 -38.72 40.98
CA ASP A 141 -0.48 -38.68 41.23
C ASP A 141 -0.77 -39.74 42.30
N ASP A 142 -1.18 -39.32 43.47
CA ASP A 142 -1.54 -40.20 44.58
C ASP A 142 -3.04 -40.60 44.57
N GLY A 143 -3.76 -40.20 43.53
CA GLY A 143 -5.19 -40.46 43.31
C GLY A 143 -6.13 -39.60 44.16
N THR A 144 -5.60 -38.65 44.94
CA THR A 144 -6.41 -37.73 45.76
C THR A 144 -6.51 -36.31 45.14
N GLN A 145 -5.63 -36.03 44.20
CA GLN A 145 -5.52 -34.70 43.58
C GLN A 145 -6.50 -34.50 42.41
N THR A 146 -6.88 -33.27 42.16
CA THR A 146 -7.72 -32.93 41.01
C THR A 146 -6.93 -33.19 39.73
N GLN A 147 -7.50 -33.99 38.85
CA GLN A 147 -6.94 -34.28 37.52
C GLN A 147 -7.41 -33.27 36.52
N TYR A 148 -6.50 -32.76 35.67
CA TYR A 148 -6.73 -31.83 34.60
C TYR A 148 -6.40 -32.47 33.25
N SER A 149 -7.38 -32.53 32.35
CA SER A 149 -7.11 -32.85 30.92
C SER A 149 -6.57 -31.61 30.23
N THR A 150 -5.36 -31.69 29.69
CA THR A 150 -4.67 -30.54 29.14
C THR A 150 -3.98 -30.86 27.82
N SER A 151 -3.82 -29.86 26.99
CA SER A 151 -3.03 -29.87 25.75
C SER A 151 -2.17 -28.62 25.64
N TYR A 152 -1.20 -28.63 24.79
CA TYR A 152 -0.25 -27.54 24.60
C TYR A 152 -0.23 -27.08 23.14
N VAL A 153 -0.11 -25.76 22.96
CA VAL A 153 0.24 -25.12 21.69
C VAL A 153 1.45 -24.21 21.91
N TYR A 154 2.13 -23.88 20.85
CA TYR A 154 3.17 -22.86 20.89
C TYR A 154 3.08 -21.97 19.67
N THR A 155 3.55 -20.73 19.80
CA THR A 155 3.59 -19.72 18.75
C THR A 155 5.03 -19.37 18.44
N PHE A 156 5.29 -18.86 17.23
CA PHE A 156 6.54 -18.18 16.91
C PHE A 156 6.44 -16.70 17.28
N VAL A 157 7.55 -16.15 17.72
CA VAL A 157 7.70 -14.72 18.06
C VAL A 157 8.91 -14.14 17.34
N SER A 158 8.73 -12.97 16.72
CA SER A 158 9.81 -12.26 16.02
C SER A 158 10.76 -11.59 17.02
N ALA A 159 11.93 -11.15 16.50
CA ALA A 159 12.86 -10.32 17.29
C ALA A 159 12.26 -8.93 17.64
N PHE A 160 11.16 -8.53 17.02
CA PHE A 160 10.39 -7.33 17.36
C PHE A 160 9.31 -7.58 18.42
N GLY A 161 9.19 -8.82 18.93
CA GLY A 161 8.15 -9.20 19.88
C GLY A 161 6.78 -9.49 19.27
N GLU A 162 6.67 -9.52 17.95
CA GLU A 162 5.45 -9.83 17.23
C GLU A 162 5.16 -11.32 17.32
N GLU A 163 3.94 -11.68 17.69
CA GLU A 163 3.52 -13.07 17.89
C GLU A 163 2.63 -13.53 16.73
N GLY A 164 2.89 -14.76 16.25
CA GLY A 164 2.10 -15.39 15.19
C GLY A 164 1.05 -16.37 15.74
N PRO A 165 0.30 -17.03 14.85
CA PRO A 165 -0.73 -17.98 15.22
C PRO A 165 -0.13 -19.25 15.84
N PRO A 166 -0.94 -20.02 16.63
CA PRO A 166 -0.48 -21.22 17.32
C PRO A 166 -0.21 -22.39 16.38
N SER A 167 0.61 -23.31 16.86
CA SER A 167 0.78 -24.65 16.30
C SER A 167 -0.51 -25.47 16.38
N PRO A 168 -0.60 -26.58 15.67
CA PRO A 168 -1.57 -27.63 16.04
C PRO A 168 -1.40 -28.03 17.52
N ALA A 169 -2.53 -28.32 18.18
CA ALA A 169 -2.50 -28.72 19.59
C ALA A 169 -1.85 -30.10 19.77
N SER A 170 -1.13 -30.28 20.88
CA SER A 170 -0.62 -31.59 21.29
C SER A 170 -1.76 -32.55 21.58
N THR A 171 -1.46 -33.84 21.65
CA THR A 171 -2.39 -34.82 22.24
C THR A 171 -2.72 -34.41 23.65
N VAL A 172 -3.99 -34.65 24.04
CA VAL A 172 -4.45 -34.40 25.42
C VAL A 172 -3.75 -35.37 26.38
N LEU A 173 -3.22 -34.84 27.47
CA LEU A 173 -2.73 -35.62 28.58
C LEU A 173 -3.47 -35.24 29.88
N THR A 174 -3.56 -36.15 30.81
CA THR A 174 -4.11 -35.90 32.15
C THR A 174 -2.97 -35.69 33.13
N LYS A 175 -2.99 -34.58 33.87
CA LYS A 175 -1.99 -34.26 34.90
C LYS A 175 -2.67 -33.78 36.18
N VAL A 176 -1.91 -33.84 37.28
CA VAL A 176 -2.25 -33.18 38.53
C VAL A 176 -1.25 -32.07 38.82
N ASP A 177 -1.58 -31.19 39.78
CA ASP A 177 -0.64 -30.17 40.23
C ASP A 177 0.58 -30.83 40.91
N GLY A 178 1.74 -30.16 40.76
CA GLY A 178 3.04 -30.71 41.17
C GLY A 178 3.69 -31.66 40.18
N GLN A 179 3.00 -32.11 39.13
CA GLN A 179 3.63 -32.86 38.05
C GLN A 179 4.34 -31.97 37.03
N THR A 180 5.50 -32.42 36.53
CA THR A 180 6.25 -31.77 35.47
C THR A 180 5.95 -32.48 34.16
N VAL A 181 5.54 -31.68 33.14
CA VAL A 181 5.33 -32.14 31.77
C VAL A 181 6.54 -31.73 30.90
N THR A 182 7.13 -32.67 30.22
CA THR A 182 8.11 -32.39 29.15
C THR A 182 7.34 -32.12 27.87
N ILE A 183 7.65 -31.00 27.22
CA ILE A 183 7.11 -30.54 25.93
C ILE A 183 8.26 -30.61 24.94
N SER A 184 8.15 -31.44 23.91
CA SER A 184 9.23 -31.71 22.96
C SER A 184 8.72 -31.72 21.51
N GLY A 185 9.64 -31.81 20.53
CA GLY A 185 9.29 -31.87 19.13
C GLY A 185 8.75 -30.55 18.57
N MET A 186 9.00 -29.42 19.24
CA MET A 186 8.64 -28.10 18.77
C MET A 186 9.53 -27.70 17.58
N ASP A 187 8.94 -27.10 16.55
CA ASP A 187 9.69 -26.56 15.42
C ASP A 187 10.73 -25.54 15.88
N THR A 188 11.96 -25.67 15.38
CA THR A 188 13.08 -24.74 15.64
C THR A 188 13.38 -23.83 14.46
N ALA A 189 12.61 -23.95 13.38
CA ALA A 189 12.70 -23.17 12.16
C ALA A 189 11.35 -23.20 11.42
N THR A 190 11.23 -22.41 10.39
CA THR A 190 10.11 -22.44 9.44
C THR A 190 10.62 -22.69 8.03
N SER A 191 9.78 -23.21 7.14
CA SER A 191 10.07 -23.33 5.70
C SER A 191 9.99 -21.99 4.95
N LYS A 192 9.37 -20.96 5.55
CA LYS A 192 9.27 -19.64 4.93
C LYS A 192 10.60 -18.90 5.06
N SER A 193 11.08 -18.34 3.95
CA SER A 193 12.29 -17.51 3.89
C SER A 193 12.05 -16.11 4.43
N ASN A 194 13.14 -15.42 4.77
CA ASN A 194 13.12 -14.00 5.20
C ASN A 194 12.20 -13.74 6.40
N THR A 195 12.20 -14.64 7.38
CA THR A 195 11.48 -14.44 8.64
C THR A 195 12.41 -13.89 9.71
N ASN A 196 11.85 -13.13 10.66
CA ASN A 196 12.57 -12.54 11.79
C ASN A 196 12.26 -13.28 13.09
N LEU A 197 12.24 -14.61 13.08
CA LEU A 197 11.88 -15.40 14.26
C LEU A 197 13.02 -15.45 15.27
N ALA A 198 12.69 -15.25 16.56
CA ALA A 198 13.64 -15.25 17.67
C ALA A 198 13.24 -16.20 18.79
N ASN A 199 11.97 -16.21 19.17
CA ASN A 199 11.47 -16.93 20.32
C ASN A 199 10.22 -17.78 19.98
N LYS A 200 9.79 -18.54 20.96
CA LYS A 200 8.51 -19.27 21.01
C LYS A 200 7.83 -19.01 22.34
N ARG A 201 6.52 -18.81 22.31
CA ARG A 201 5.66 -18.78 23.50
C ARG A 201 4.89 -20.08 23.59
N ILE A 202 4.84 -20.66 24.77
CA ILE A 202 4.17 -21.92 25.05
C ILE A 202 2.93 -21.64 25.88
N TYR A 203 1.83 -22.27 25.48
CA TYR A 203 0.54 -22.12 26.11
C TYR A 203 -0.02 -23.49 26.43
N ARG A 204 -0.71 -23.58 27.56
CA ARG A 204 -1.41 -24.78 28.04
C ARG A 204 -2.91 -24.52 28.13
N SER A 205 -3.71 -25.50 27.69
CA SER A 205 -5.15 -25.41 27.86
C SER A 205 -5.50 -25.46 29.34
N ASN A 206 -6.35 -24.53 29.77
CA ASN A 206 -6.90 -24.45 31.11
C ASN A 206 -8.42 -24.35 30.99
N THR A 207 -9.11 -25.27 31.66
CA THR A 207 -10.58 -25.35 31.66
C THR A 207 -11.12 -24.61 32.84
N GLY A 208 -11.75 -23.47 32.60
CA GLY A 208 -12.55 -22.76 33.60
C GLY A 208 -13.99 -23.29 33.65
N SER A 209 -14.84 -22.62 34.42
CA SER A 209 -16.26 -23.00 34.57
C SER A 209 -17.06 -22.92 33.28
N ASN A 210 -16.67 -22.05 32.32
CA ASN A 210 -17.44 -21.76 31.13
C ASN A 210 -16.68 -22.03 29.79
N THR A 211 -15.35 -21.96 29.78
CA THR A 211 -14.54 -22.10 28.59
C THR A 211 -13.21 -22.78 28.87
N THR A 212 -12.64 -23.40 27.84
CA THR A 212 -11.23 -23.84 27.81
C THR A 212 -10.43 -22.86 26.99
N ASN A 213 -9.42 -22.24 27.60
CA ASN A 213 -8.53 -21.30 26.95
C ASN A 213 -7.09 -21.81 27.04
N PHE A 214 -6.27 -21.44 26.04
CA PHE A 214 -4.83 -21.61 26.13
C PHE A 214 -4.22 -20.43 26.88
N GLN A 215 -3.54 -20.73 28.01
CA GLN A 215 -2.90 -19.73 28.86
C GLN A 215 -1.40 -19.85 28.83
N PHE A 216 -0.71 -18.72 28.96
CA PHE A 216 0.73 -18.61 28.87
C PHE A 216 1.45 -19.38 29.97
N VAL A 217 2.44 -20.16 29.56
CA VAL A 217 3.35 -20.94 30.43
C VAL A 217 4.70 -20.27 30.54
N LYS A 218 5.36 -20.10 29.39
CA LYS A 218 6.69 -19.46 29.28
C LYS A 218 7.07 -19.11 27.85
N GLU A 219 8.09 -18.27 27.74
CA GLU A 219 8.78 -18.00 26.50
C GLU A 219 10.14 -18.70 26.49
N VAL A 220 10.55 -19.23 25.34
CA VAL A 220 11.83 -19.88 25.12
C VAL A 220 12.44 -19.44 23.78
N SER A 221 13.75 -19.57 23.62
CA SER A 221 14.42 -19.31 22.36
C SER A 221 13.88 -20.21 21.23
N LEU A 222 13.85 -19.70 20.00
CA LEU A 222 13.47 -20.47 18.80
C LEU A 222 14.22 -21.80 18.68
N ALA A 223 15.50 -21.85 19.04
CA ALA A 223 16.34 -23.06 18.98
C ALA A 223 15.93 -24.16 20.00
N THR A 224 15.06 -23.86 20.97
CA THR A 224 14.65 -24.79 22.01
C THR A 224 13.67 -25.82 21.45
N ALA A 225 14.13 -27.06 21.20
CA ALA A 225 13.27 -28.13 20.71
C ALA A 225 12.46 -28.81 21.82
N SER A 226 12.90 -28.71 23.09
CA SER A 226 12.26 -29.33 24.25
C SER A 226 12.41 -28.45 25.49
N THR A 227 11.36 -28.42 26.31
CA THR A 227 11.33 -27.71 27.61
C THR A 227 10.37 -28.40 28.56
N THR A 228 10.27 -27.89 29.77
CA THR A 228 9.36 -28.46 30.78
C THR A 228 8.36 -27.42 31.29
N ASP A 229 7.18 -27.88 31.66
CA ASP A 229 6.16 -27.13 32.39
C ASP A 229 5.90 -27.80 33.75
N ASN A 230 6.16 -27.10 34.83
CA ASN A 230 5.91 -27.51 36.19
C ASN A 230 4.95 -26.56 36.92
N LEU A 231 4.25 -25.69 36.18
CA LEU A 231 3.29 -24.77 36.75
C LEU A 231 2.04 -25.50 37.21
N ASN A 232 1.51 -25.10 38.35
CA ASN A 232 0.17 -25.48 38.79
C ASN A 232 -0.87 -24.78 37.90
N ASN A 233 -2.12 -25.26 37.98
CA ASN A 233 -3.15 -24.76 37.06
C ASN A 233 -3.56 -23.30 37.34
N ASP A 234 -3.42 -22.87 38.60
CA ASP A 234 -3.69 -21.50 39.06
C ASP A 234 -2.55 -20.50 38.79
N ALA A 235 -1.37 -21.01 38.41
CA ALA A 235 -0.18 -20.20 38.12
C ALA A 235 0.00 -19.83 36.64
N LEU A 236 -0.94 -20.22 35.78
CA LEU A 236 -0.92 -19.84 34.35
C LEU A 236 -1.26 -18.37 34.18
N ALA A 237 -0.58 -17.71 33.21
CA ALA A 237 -0.75 -16.29 32.96
C ALA A 237 -1.84 -15.99 31.91
N GLU A 238 -1.64 -14.98 31.08
CA GLU A 238 -2.61 -14.47 30.12
C GLU A 238 -3.07 -15.51 29.08
N ILE A 239 -4.28 -15.30 28.56
CA ILE A 239 -4.82 -16.10 27.45
C ILE A 239 -4.07 -15.72 26.17
N ILE A 240 -3.81 -16.73 25.32
CA ILE A 240 -3.20 -16.52 24.00
C ILE A 240 -3.98 -15.47 23.19
N PRO A 241 -3.33 -14.36 22.77
CA PRO A 241 -4.00 -13.34 21.99
C PRO A 241 -4.01 -13.65 20.49
N SER A 242 -3.02 -14.43 20.05
CA SER A 242 -2.64 -14.58 18.65
C SER A 242 -3.35 -15.70 17.88
N THR A 243 -4.41 -16.28 18.45
CA THR A 243 -5.12 -17.45 17.86
C THR A 243 -5.50 -17.25 16.40
N TYR A 244 -5.84 -16.03 15.99
CA TYR A 244 -6.27 -15.69 14.65
C TYR A 244 -5.31 -14.76 13.91
N TRP A 245 -4.13 -14.45 14.44
CA TRP A 245 -3.16 -13.51 13.87
C TRP A 245 -2.32 -14.15 12.77
N ILE A 246 -2.98 -14.60 11.71
CA ILE A 246 -2.28 -15.17 10.56
C ILE A 246 -1.57 -14.08 9.75
N ALA A 247 -0.53 -14.47 9.02
CA ALA A 247 0.15 -13.59 8.07
C ALA A 247 -0.78 -13.15 6.92
N PRO A 248 -0.50 -12.01 6.26
CA PRO A 248 -1.23 -11.61 5.07
C PRO A 248 -1.04 -12.63 3.93
N PRO A 249 -1.93 -12.64 2.90
CA PRO A 249 -1.74 -13.46 1.71
C PRO A 249 -0.34 -13.24 1.11
N ASP A 250 0.40 -14.35 0.96
CA ASP A 250 1.78 -14.34 0.48
C ASP A 250 1.94 -15.08 -0.87
N ASP A 251 3.18 -15.43 -1.24
CA ASP A 251 3.55 -16.11 -2.47
C ASP A 251 3.28 -17.63 -2.48
N ASP A 252 2.67 -18.17 -1.43
CA ASP A 252 2.22 -19.57 -1.40
C ASP A 252 0.93 -19.72 -2.21
N THR A 253 1.08 -20.08 -3.48
CA THR A 253 -0.05 -20.23 -4.40
C THR A 253 -0.98 -21.40 -4.06
N SER A 254 -0.56 -22.33 -3.21
CA SER A 254 -1.43 -23.43 -2.74
C SER A 254 -2.44 -22.92 -1.70
N THR A 255 -2.02 -22.01 -0.85
CA THR A 255 -2.87 -21.36 0.18
C THR A 255 -3.59 -20.14 -0.39
N TYR A 256 -2.93 -19.38 -1.27
CA TYR A 256 -3.41 -18.14 -1.86
C TYR A 256 -3.44 -18.20 -3.40
N PRO A 257 -4.41 -18.92 -4.00
CA PRO A 257 -4.47 -19.09 -5.46
C PRO A 257 -4.72 -17.79 -6.22
N ASN A 258 -5.23 -16.75 -5.55
CA ASN A 258 -5.41 -15.41 -6.12
C ASN A 258 -4.13 -14.54 -6.03
N GLY A 259 -3.03 -15.11 -5.54
CA GLY A 259 -1.75 -14.43 -5.37
C GLY A 259 -1.60 -13.69 -4.05
N GLN A 260 -0.42 -13.12 -3.92
CA GLN A 260 -0.02 -12.34 -2.75
C GLN A 260 -0.82 -11.06 -2.59
N MET A 261 -0.83 -10.51 -1.38
CA MET A 261 -1.47 -9.23 -1.08
C MET A 261 -0.73 -8.07 -1.76
N LEU A 262 -1.49 -7.15 -2.31
CA LEU A 262 -1.05 -5.92 -2.99
C LEU A 262 -1.76 -4.71 -2.38
N GLY A 263 -1.32 -3.50 -2.76
CA GLY A 263 -2.04 -2.26 -2.48
C GLY A 263 -2.03 -1.86 -1.00
N LEU A 264 -0.94 -2.13 -0.26
CA LEU A 264 -0.87 -1.78 1.17
C LEU A 264 -1.18 -0.30 1.39
N THR A 265 -2.20 -0.02 2.19
CA THR A 265 -2.69 1.33 2.48
C THR A 265 -2.98 1.46 3.97
N ALA A 266 -2.50 2.55 4.58
CA ALA A 266 -2.81 2.86 5.96
C ALA A 266 -4.21 3.48 6.06
N MET A 267 -4.98 3.01 7.04
CA MET A 267 -6.28 3.55 7.42
C MET A 267 -6.22 4.16 8.83
N ALA A 268 -7.29 4.82 9.23
CA ALA A 268 -7.43 5.30 10.59
C ALA A 268 -7.29 4.18 11.63
N ASN A 269 -6.98 4.53 12.87
CA ASN A 269 -6.85 3.61 14.02
C ASN A 269 -5.76 2.53 13.86
N GLY A 270 -4.71 2.81 13.09
CA GLY A 270 -3.59 1.89 12.93
C GLY A 270 -3.91 0.62 12.18
N ILE A 271 -4.98 0.60 11.38
CA ILE A 271 -5.38 -0.50 10.52
C ILE A 271 -4.66 -0.38 9.19
N PHE A 272 -4.11 -1.48 8.69
CA PHE A 272 -3.69 -1.59 7.30
C PHE A 272 -4.74 -2.32 6.47
N ALA A 273 -4.93 -1.85 5.24
CA ALA A 273 -5.70 -2.52 4.21
C ALA A 273 -4.78 -3.01 3.10
N GLY A 274 -5.17 -4.10 2.44
CA GLY A 274 -4.54 -4.66 1.26
C GLY A 274 -5.50 -5.60 0.55
N PHE A 275 -5.19 -6.06 -0.65
CA PHE A 275 -6.08 -6.94 -1.40
C PHE A 275 -5.35 -8.10 -2.09
N SER A 276 -6.06 -9.19 -2.32
CA SER A 276 -5.62 -10.33 -3.12
C SER A 276 -6.76 -10.77 -4.04
N GLY A 277 -6.62 -10.53 -5.34
CA GLY A 277 -7.68 -10.80 -6.33
C GLY A 277 -8.95 -10.00 -6.04
N LYS A 278 -10.01 -10.69 -5.64
CA LYS A 278 -11.32 -10.09 -5.29
C LYS A 278 -11.49 -9.83 -3.79
N ARG A 279 -10.48 -10.11 -2.97
CA ARG A 279 -10.59 -10.01 -1.52
C ARG A 279 -9.88 -8.76 -1.01
N ILE A 280 -10.61 -7.91 -0.33
CA ILE A 280 -10.03 -6.89 0.53
C ILE A 280 -9.71 -7.52 1.89
N CYS A 281 -8.54 -7.20 2.44
CA CYS A 281 -8.03 -7.72 3.71
C CYS A 281 -7.69 -6.54 4.63
N PHE A 282 -7.94 -6.72 5.92
CA PHE A 282 -7.58 -5.73 6.94
C PHE A 282 -6.70 -6.37 8.01
N SER A 283 -5.75 -5.59 8.54
CA SER A 283 -4.95 -6.00 9.69
C SER A 283 -5.68 -5.79 11.00
N GLU A 284 -5.19 -6.40 12.07
CA GLU A 284 -5.49 -5.96 13.44
C GLU A 284 -5.00 -4.52 13.64
N PRO A 285 -5.69 -3.71 14.45
CA PRO A 285 -5.25 -2.35 14.78
C PRO A 285 -3.87 -2.36 15.44
N PHE A 286 -2.95 -1.54 14.94
CA PHE A 286 -1.56 -1.40 15.43
C PHE A 286 -0.71 -2.69 15.37
N LEU A 287 -1.21 -3.75 14.72
CA LEU A 287 -0.50 -5.02 14.55
C LEU A 287 -0.36 -5.36 13.05
N PRO A 288 0.57 -4.72 12.33
CA PRO A 288 0.75 -4.90 10.89
C PRO A 288 1.04 -6.33 10.45
N HIS A 289 1.52 -7.18 11.36
CA HIS A 289 1.84 -8.59 11.12
C HIS A 289 0.61 -9.52 11.18
N ALA A 290 -0.53 -9.06 11.71
CA ALA A 290 -1.71 -9.88 11.98
C ALA A 290 -2.88 -9.54 11.03
N TRP A 291 -3.30 -10.53 10.19
CA TRP A 291 -4.33 -10.39 9.16
C TRP A 291 -5.40 -11.49 9.26
N PRO A 292 -6.29 -11.44 10.24
CA PRO A 292 -7.30 -12.47 10.47
C PRO A 292 -8.15 -12.77 9.23
N VAL A 293 -8.47 -14.05 9.03
CA VAL A 293 -9.34 -14.46 7.91
C VAL A 293 -10.73 -13.83 8.01
N ALA A 294 -11.21 -13.62 9.25
CA ALA A 294 -12.49 -12.99 9.53
C ALA A 294 -12.58 -11.53 9.01
N TYR A 295 -11.45 -10.86 8.82
CA TYR A 295 -11.38 -9.48 8.32
C TYR A 295 -11.21 -9.41 6.79
N ARG A 296 -11.39 -10.53 6.09
CA ARG A 296 -11.31 -10.61 4.63
C ARG A 296 -12.70 -10.62 4.02
N ILE A 297 -12.99 -9.61 3.20
CA ILE A 297 -14.28 -9.47 2.54
C ILE A 297 -14.09 -9.73 1.05
N THR A 298 -14.93 -10.61 0.47
CA THR A 298 -14.87 -10.93 -0.96
C THR A 298 -15.85 -10.07 -1.73
N LEU A 299 -15.38 -9.41 -2.78
CA LEU A 299 -16.17 -8.59 -3.70
C LEU A 299 -16.60 -9.40 -4.93
N GLU A 300 -17.57 -8.87 -5.68
CA GLU A 300 -18.00 -9.46 -6.97
C GLU A 300 -16.93 -9.26 -8.05
N GLU A 301 -16.26 -8.09 -8.03
CA GLU A 301 -15.32 -7.65 -9.04
C GLU A 301 -13.87 -7.86 -8.60
N GLU A 302 -12.97 -8.00 -9.57
CA GLU A 302 -11.53 -8.04 -9.32
C GLU A 302 -11.02 -6.66 -8.94
N ILE A 303 -10.29 -6.57 -7.82
CA ILE A 303 -9.71 -5.32 -7.35
C ILE A 303 -8.47 -5.00 -8.19
N VAL A 304 -8.36 -3.76 -8.63
CA VAL A 304 -7.21 -3.26 -9.41
C VAL A 304 -6.26 -2.48 -8.51
N SER A 305 -6.80 -1.60 -7.66
CA SER A 305 -6.02 -0.77 -6.73
C SER A 305 -6.91 -0.27 -5.59
N ILE A 306 -6.29 0.18 -4.52
CA ILE A 306 -6.97 0.81 -3.37
C ILE A 306 -6.24 2.08 -2.96
N ALA A 307 -6.98 3.07 -2.46
CA ALA A 307 -6.43 4.32 -1.93
C ALA A 307 -7.39 4.93 -0.91
N MET A 308 -6.90 5.78 -0.03
CA MET A 308 -7.78 6.58 0.79
C MET A 308 -8.47 7.67 -0.04
N ALA A 309 -9.70 7.99 0.32
CA ALA A 309 -10.48 9.12 -0.19
C ALA A 309 -11.14 9.79 1.02
N GLY A 310 -10.46 10.73 1.63
CA GLY A 310 -10.84 11.29 2.93
C GLY A 310 -10.81 10.24 4.03
N GLN A 311 -11.97 9.94 4.59
CA GLN A 311 -12.11 9.00 5.72
C GLN A 311 -12.46 7.56 5.29
N VAL A 312 -12.64 7.29 3.99
CA VAL A 312 -13.03 5.98 3.48
C VAL A 312 -11.93 5.39 2.60
N LEU A 313 -11.83 4.08 2.60
CA LEU A 313 -10.99 3.36 1.65
C LEU A 313 -11.76 3.18 0.34
N PHE A 314 -11.28 3.81 -0.72
CA PHE A 314 -11.78 3.59 -2.07
C PHE A 314 -11.15 2.32 -2.67
N ILE A 315 -11.98 1.48 -3.27
CA ILE A 315 -11.58 0.20 -3.86
C ILE A 315 -11.92 0.24 -5.35
N ALA A 316 -10.91 0.50 -6.16
CA ALA A 316 -11.01 0.50 -7.60
C ALA A 316 -11.01 -0.92 -8.15
N THR A 317 -11.98 -1.27 -9.00
CA THR A 317 -12.15 -2.60 -9.57
C THR A 317 -12.15 -2.60 -11.10
N LYS A 318 -12.17 -3.77 -11.71
CA LYS A 318 -12.37 -3.93 -13.17
C LYS A 318 -13.80 -3.62 -13.64
N GLY A 319 -14.71 -3.35 -12.74
CA GLY A 319 -16.11 -3.01 -13.03
C GLY A 319 -16.59 -1.86 -12.16
N THR A 320 -17.55 -2.12 -11.29
CA THR A 320 -18.07 -1.13 -10.36
C THR A 320 -17.19 -1.04 -9.12
N PRO A 321 -16.69 0.14 -8.74
CA PRO A 321 -15.87 0.30 -7.55
C PRO A 321 -16.69 0.18 -6.25
N TYR A 322 -15.98 0.07 -5.14
CA TYR A 322 -16.52 -0.04 -3.79
C TYR A 322 -15.85 0.98 -2.87
N ILE A 323 -16.48 1.22 -1.74
CA ILE A 323 -15.88 1.90 -0.59
C ILE A 323 -15.92 0.99 0.63
N ALA A 324 -14.88 1.08 1.47
CA ALA A 324 -14.87 0.47 2.79
C ALA A 324 -14.74 1.57 3.85
N ALA A 325 -15.59 1.49 4.87
CA ALA A 325 -15.62 2.43 5.98
C ALA A 325 -15.81 1.68 7.29
N GLY A 326 -15.15 2.14 8.34
CA GLY A 326 -15.22 1.57 9.68
C GLY A 326 -14.01 1.95 10.50
N THR A 327 -14.14 1.81 11.81
CA THR A 327 -13.06 2.08 12.77
C THR A 327 -12.53 0.80 13.42
N ASP A 328 -13.18 -0.32 13.15
CA ASP A 328 -12.83 -1.66 13.65
C ASP A 328 -12.89 -2.65 12.49
N PRO A 329 -11.82 -3.44 12.25
CA PRO A 329 -11.77 -4.39 11.14
C PRO A 329 -12.86 -5.48 11.22
N GLN A 330 -13.38 -5.81 12.41
CA GLN A 330 -14.49 -6.77 12.57
C GLN A 330 -15.83 -6.24 12.06
N SER A 331 -16.00 -4.92 12.07
CA SER A 331 -17.24 -4.25 11.70
C SER A 331 -17.11 -3.37 10.45
N MET A 332 -16.08 -3.62 9.63
CA MET A 332 -15.85 -2.87 8.38
C MET A 332 -17.01 -3.05 7.42
N SER A 333 -17.63 -1.95 7.01
CA SER A 333 -18.69 -1.92 6.01
C SER A 333 -18.09 -1.71 4.62
N VAL A 334 -18.38 -2.63 3.71
CA VAL A 334 -17.96 -2.51 2.30
C VAL A 334 -19.20 -2.37 1.43
N VAL A 335 -19.30 -1.23 0.72
CA VAL A 335 -20.49 -0.85 -0.06
C VAL A 335 -20.09 -0.68 -1.51
N ARG A 336 -20.87 -1.30 -2.41
CA ARG A 336 -20.75 -1.11 -3.86
C ARG A 336 -21.29 0.26 -4.25
N MET A 337 -20.54 0.97 -5.07
CA MET A 337 -20.97 2.29 -5.57
C MET A 337 -22.00 2.14 -6.71
N GLU A 338 -22.75 3.21 -6.99
CA GLU A 338 -23.80 3.14 -8.03
C GLU A 338 -23.25 3.22 -9.46
N ALA A 339 -22.17 3.99 -9.67
CA ALA A 339 -21.62 4.22 -10.99
C ALA A 339 -20.59 3.15 -11.37
N ALA A 340 -20.79 2.49 -12.51
CA ALA A 340 -19.86 1.53 -13.09
C ALA A 340 -18.72 2.27 -13.82
N GLN A 341 -17.63 2.56 -13.07
CA GLN A 341 -16.43 3.22 -13.59
C GLN A 341 -15.21 2.33 -13.29
N ALA A 342 -14.87 1.47 -14.24
CA ALA A 342 -13.75 0.54 -14.13
C ALA A 342 -12.40 1.29 -14.04
N CYS A 343 -11.51 0.83 -13.18
CA CYS A 343 -10.12 1.27 -13.16
C CYS A 343 -9.31 0.47 -14.20
N LEU A 344 -8.64 1.15 -15.11
CA LEU A 344 -7.93 0.50 -16.22
C LEU A 344 -6.48 0.17 -15.90
N ASN A 345 -5.86 0.91 -14.99
CA ASN A 345 -4.47 0.69 -14.57
C ASN A 345 -4.31 0.98 -13.07
N LYS A 346 -3.70 0.04 -12.35
CA LYS A 346 -3.44 0.18 -10.90
C LYS A 346 -2.61 1.42 -10.56
N GLU A 347 -1.66 1.78 -11.43
CA GLU A 347 -0.76 2.92 -11.24
C GLU A 347 -1.43 4.27 -11.55
N SER A 348 -2.68 4.26 -12.08
CA SER A 348 -3.43 5.50 -12.31
C SER A 348 -4.18 6.00 -11.08
N LEU A 349 -4.39 5.15 -10.05
CA LEU A 349 -5.09 5.55 -8.84
C LEU A 349 -4.15 6.34 -7.92
N VAL A 350 -4.56 7.56 -7.61
CA VAL A 350 -3.82 8.52 -6.78
C VAL A 350 -4.72 9.00 -5.64
N ASP A 351 -4.21 8.92 -4.42
CA ASP A 351 -4.78 9.59 -3.25
C ASP A 351 -4.48 11.11 -3.35
N MET A 352 -5.54 11.91 -3.42
CA MET A 352 -5.46 13.38 -3.47
C MET A 352 -5.84 14.02 -2.12
N GLY A 353 -5.97 13.23 -1.07
CA GLY A 353 -6.46 13.62 0.24
C GLY A 353 -7.98 13.41 0.36
N ASP A 354 -8.78 14.41 0.02
CA ASP A 354 -10.24 14.32 0.15
C ASP A 354 -10.93 13.48 -0.95
N LEU A 355 -10.23 13.21 -2.02
CA LEU A 355 -10.71 12.37 -3.13
C LEU A 355 -9.60 11.48 -3.68
N ALA A 356 -9.98 10.35 -4.27
CA ALA A 356 -9.11 9.52 -5.07
C ALA A 356 -9.38 9.75 -6.56
N ILE A 357 -8.32 9.90 -7.38
CA ILE A 357 -8.46 10.08 -8.85
C ILE A 357 -7.83 8.89 -9.56
N TYR A 358 -8.50 8.38 -10.60
CA TYR A 358 -7.99 7.30 -11.44
C TYR A 358 -8.47 7.38 -12.89
N ALA A 359 -7.84 6.62 -13.77
CA ALA A 359 -8.21 6.54 -15.19
C ALA A 359 -9.27 5.45 -15.42
N SER A 360 -10.42 5.86 -15.97
CA SER A 360 -11.50 4.98 -16.43
C SER A 360 -11.61 4.99 -17.96
N PRO A 361 -12.46 4.14 -18.58
CA PRO A 361 -12.74 4.22 -20.00
C PRO A 361 -13.34 5.55 -20.47
N ASP A 362 -14.05 6.25 -19.57
CA ASP A 362 -14.79 7.47 -19.90
C ASP A 362 -14.02 8.76 -19.64
N GLY A 363 -12.94 8.70 -18.86
CA GLY A 363 -12.14 9.87 -18.49
C GLY A 363 -11.36 9.67 -17.20
N LEU A 364 -10.88 10.77 -16.63
CA LEU A 364 -10.43 10.79 -15.23
C LEU A 364 -11.65 10.81 -14.32
N VAL A 365 -11.66 9.93 -13.36
CA VAL A 365 -12.73 9.76 -12.39
C VAL A 365 -12.23 10.18 -11.02
N GLY A 366 -12.99 11.02 -10.35
CA GLY A 366 -12.81 11.37 -8.95
C GLY A 366 -13.83 10.64 -8.09
N ALA A 367 -13.37 10.03 -7.00
CA ALA A 367 -14.19 9.37 -5.99
C ALA A 367 -13.99 10.07 -4.65
N SER A 368 -15.07 10.53 -4.01
CA SER A 368 -15.07 11.16 -2.70
C SER A 368 -16.28 10.68 -1.91
N GLY A 369 -16.06 10.14 -0.71
CA GLY A 369 -17.12 9.48 0.04
C GLY A 369 -17.85 8.44 -0.81
N ASN A 370 -19.17 8.56 -0.97
CA ASN A 370 -19.98 7.65 -1.80
C ASN A 370 -20.26 8.19 -3.22
N GLU A 371 -19.59 9.26 -3.63
CA GLU A 371 -19.81 9.90 -4.93
C GLU A 371 -18.67 9.56 -5.90
N ILE A 372 -19.07 9.35 -7.16
CA ILE A 372 -18.15 9.18 -8.29
C ILE A 372 -18.51 10.17 -9.37
N THR A 373 -17.52 10.91 -9.86
CA THR A 373 -17.70 11.89 -10.93
C THR A 373 -16.61 11.73 -11.99
N VAL A 374 -17.00 11.74 -13.27
CA VAL A 374 -16.04 11.85 -14.38
C VAL A 374 -15.58 13.30 -14.47
N LEU A 375 -14.40 13.60 -13.95
CA LEU A 375 -13.87 14.97 -13.80
C LEU A 375 -13.58 15.65 -15.15
N THR A 376 -13.25 14.85 -16.16
CA THR A 376 -12.99 15.33 -17.54
C THR A 376 -14.26 15.41 -18.39
N ALA A 377 -15.44 15.16 -17.82
CA ALA A 377 -16.71 15.33 -18.51
C ALA A 377 -16.88 16.80 -18.99
N GLY A 378 -17.28 16.98 -20.24
CA GLY A 378 -17.39 18.32 -20.84
C GLY A 378 -16.07 18.92 -21.34
N LEU A 379 -14.91 18.34 -20.99
CA LEU A 379 -13.61 18.72 -21.52
C LEU A 379 -13.16 17.82 -22.68
N ILE A 380 -13.25 16.51 -22.47
CA ILE A 380 -12.75 15.48 -23.38
C ILE A 380 -13.82 14.42 -23.54
N THR A 381 -14.16 14.04 -24.78
CA THR A 381 -15.09 12.91 -25.00
C THR A 381 -14.42 11.58 -24.68
N PRO A 382 -15.16 10.53 -24.26
CA PRO A 382 -14.59 9.19 -24.04
C PRO A 382 -13.79 8.66 -25.23
N LYS A 383 -14.25 8.93 -26.45
CA LYS A 383 -13.53 8.54 -27.69
C LYS A 383 -12.19 9.27 -27.83
N GLN A 384 -12.15 10.57 -27.54
CA GLN A 384 -10.90 11.34 -27.57
C GLN A 384 -9.96 10.92 -26.44
N TRP A 385 -10.52 10.66 -25.25
CA TRP A 385 -9.76 10.18 -24.11
C TRP A 385 -9.02 8.88 -24.43
N GLN A 386 -9.73 7.87 -24.94
CA GLN A 386 -9.13 6.61 -25.34
C GLN A 386 -8.11 6.74 -26.47
N ALA A 387 -8.40 7.58 -27.47
CA ALA A 387 -7.55 7.70 -28.65
C ALA A 387 -6.29 8.56 -28.44
N GLN A 388 -6.33 9.53 -27.51
CA GLN A 388 -5.26 10.50 -27.31
C GLN A 388 -4.44 10.25 -26.05
N PHE A 389 -5.06 9.75 -24.98
CA PHE A 389 -4.44 9.61 -23.65
C PHE A 389 -4.22 8.14 -23.24
N TYR A 390 -4.69 7.15 -24.00
CA TYR A 390 -4.43 5.73 -23.78
C TYR A 390 -4.61 5.32 -22.31
N PRO A 391 -5.80 5.44 -21.72
CA PRO A 391 -6.03 5.40 -20.27
C PRO A 391 -5.57 4.11 -19.57
N SER A 392 -5.47 2.99 -20.28
CA SER A 392 -4.92 1.74 -19.76
C SER A 392 -3.41 1.78 -19.46
N THR A 393 -2.70 2.81 -19.95
CA THR A 393 -1.26 3.00 -19.76
C THR A 393 -0.92 4.12 -18.79
N ILE A 394 -1.93 4.83 -18.27
CA ILE A 394 -1.71 6.01 -17.42
C ILE A 394 -1.08 5.59 -16.09
N LYS A 395 0.03 6.27 -15.75
CA LYS A 395 0.60 6.36 -14.43
C LYS A 395 0.28 7.72 -13.84
N GLY A 396 -0.33 7.73 -12.66
CA GLY A 396 -0.74 8.95 -11.96
C GLY A 396 0.22 9.30 -10.83
N PHE A 397 0.41 10.59 -10.59
CA PHE A 397 1.22 11.12 -9.51
C PHE A 397 0.51 12.34 -8.90
N LEU A 398 0.69 12.53 -7.61
CA LEU A 398 0.27 13.74 -6.91
C LEU A 398 1.40 14.78 -6.97
N TRP A 399 1.08 16.03 -7.29
CA TRP A 399 1.98 17.16 -7.16
C TRP A 399 1.19 18.42 -6.78
N GLN A 400 1.46 18.96 -5.60
CA GLN A 400 0.85 20.20 -5.10
C GLN A 400 -0.68 20.27 -5.28
N GLY A 401 -1.38 19.14 -5.00
CA GLY A 401 -2.83 19.02 -5.16
C GLY A 401 -3.33 18.87 -6.59
N LYS A 402 -2.45 18.66 -7.56
CA LYS A 402 -2.76 18.37 -8.96
C LYS A 402 -2.47 16.90 -9.27
N TYR A 403 -3.26 16.32 -10.17
CA TYR A 403 -3.02 15.01 -10.74
C TYR A 403 -2.12 15.13 -11.96
N ILE A 404 -0.96 14.52 -11.94
CA ILE A 404 -0.05 14.41 -13.07
C ILE A 404 -0.21 13.01 -13.67
N GLY A 405 -0.57 12.91 -14.95
CA GLY A 405 -0.71 11.65 -15.66
C GLY A 405 0.32 11.50 -16.77
N GLN A 406 1.08 10.40 -16.76
CA GLN A 406 1.89 10.00 -17.91
C GLN A 406 1.22 8.83 -18.63
N TYR A 407 1.19 8.84 -19.94
CA TYR A 407 0.64 7.78 -20.77
C TYR A 407 1.61 7.37 -21.88
N TYR A 408 1.40 6.16 -22.42
CA TYR A 408 2.18 5.61 -23.53
C TYR A 408 1.30 5.28 -24.72
N THR A 409 1.62 5.83 -25.88
CA THR A 409 0.85 5.66 -27.11
C THR A 409 1.17 4.38 -27.90
N GLY A 410 2.10 3.56 -27.42
CA GLY A 410 2.71 2.46 -28.16
C GLY A 410 4.01 2.85 -28.87
N SER A 411 4.27 4.14 -29.06
CA SER A 411 5.48 4.66 -29.74
C SER A 411 6.13 5.82 -29.01
N ALA A 412 5.37 6.59 -28.23
CA ALA A 412 5.86 7.77 -27.51
C ALA A 412 5.17 7.91 -26.16
N TYR A 413 5.85 8.54 -25.23
CA TYR A 413 5.29 8.96 -23.94
C TYR A 413 4.72 10.37 -24.08
N GLY A 414 3.58 10.62 -23.44
CA GLY A 414 2.99 11.92 -23.28
C GLY A 414 2.55 12.11 -21.81
N ALA A 415 2.33 13.35 -21.43
CA ALA A 415 1.85 13.63 -20.07
C ALA A 415 0.84 14.76 -20.07
N PHE A 416 0.08 14.83 -18.97
CA PHE A 416 -0.88 15.89 -18.71
C PHE A 416 -0.91 16.24 -17.23
N MET A 417 -1.38 17.43 -16.94
CA MET A 417 -1.67 17.90 -15.60
C MET A 417 -3.15 18.24 -15.51
N PHE A 418 -3.79 17.77 -14.45
CA PHE A 418 -5.19 18.05 -14.16
C PHE A 418 -5.32 18.64 -12.76
N ASP A 419 -5.91 19.83 -12.67
CA ASP A 419 -6.15 20.52 -11.41
C ASP A 419 -7.63 20.44 -11.05
N PRO A 420 -8.04 19.60 -10.07
CA PRO A 420 -9.42 19.49 -9.64
C PRO A 420 -9.86 20.60 -8.68
N ARG A 421 -8.92 21.40 -8.16
CA ARG A 421 -9.15 22.36 -7.08
C ARG A 421 -10.12 23.48 -7.50
N GLY A 422 -11.02 23.81 -6.59
CA GLY A 422 -11.99 24.89 -6.80
C GLY A 422 -13.01 24.63 -7.93
N GLY A 423 -13.19 23.37 -8.36
CA GLY A 423 -14.15 22.99 -9.39
C GLY A 423 -13.80 23.48 -10.81
N LYS A 424 -12.59 23.99 -11.01
CA LYS A 424 -12.15 24.50 -12.33
C LYS A 424 -11.88 23.38 -13.33
N ASN A 425 -11.51 22.19 -12.86
CA ASN A 425 -11.13 21.04 -13.71
C ASN A 425 -10.18 21.45 -14.85
N ALA A 426 -9.12 22.19 -14.50
CA ALA A 426 -8.18 22.69 -15.50
C ALA A 426 -7.31 21.55 -16.02
N PHE A 427 -7.34 21.34 -17.34
CA PHE A 427 -6.57 20.28 -18.02
C PHE A 427 -5.53 20.91 -18.95
N THR A 428 -4.26 20.53 -18.77
CA THR A 428 -3.15 20.95 -19.61
C THR A 428 -2.30 19.76 -20.02
N THR A 429 -1.55 19.86 -21.12
CA THR A 429 -0.61 18.82 -21.56
C THR A 429 0.82 19.21 -21.19
N ILE A 430 1.65 18.18 -21.00
CA ILE A 430 3.09 18.31 -20.74
C ILE A 430 3.82 17.55 -21.83
N SER A 431 4.86 18.17 -22.44
CA SER A 431 5.59 17.58 -23.56
C SER A 431 6.39 16.34 -23.13
N SER A 432 6.98 16.38 -21.94
CA SER A 432 7.72 15.26 -21.32
C SER A 432 7.66 15.40 -19.81
N LEU A 433 7.33 14.31 -19.12
CA LEU A 433 7.27 14.32 -17.68
C LEU A 433 8.65 14.15 -17.02
N ALA A 434 9.54 13.41 -17.67
CA ALA A 434 10.93 13.21 -17.25
C ALA A 434 11.85 13.39 -18.47
N THR A 435 13.15 13.44 -18.27
CA THR A 435 14.13 13.61 -19.35
C THR A 435 14.02 12.51 -20.41
N GLY A 436 13.89 11.24 -19.98
CA GLY A 436 13.52 10.12 -20.85
C GLY A 436 12.01 9.85 -20.77
N HIS A 437 11.60 9.05 -19.78
CA HIS A 437 10.20 8.86 -19.39
C HIS A 437 10.12 8.39 -17.94
N ALA A 438 9.07 8.77 -17.22
CA ALA A 438 8.90 8.35 -15.85
C ALA A 438 8.52 6.87 -15.76
N GLN A 439 9.36 6.05 -15.14
CA GLN A 439 9.06 4.66 -14.81
C GLN A 439 8.18 4.54 -13.57
N GLY A 440 8.31 5.47 -12.63
CA GLY A 440 7.59 5.58 -11.39
C GLY A 440 7.86 6.92 -10.73
N GLY A 441 7.36 7.13 -9.54
CA GLY A 441 7.59 8.34 -8.77
C GLY A 441 7.08 8.21 -7.34
N PHE A 442 7.42 9.20 -6.55
CA PHE A 442 7.03 9.33 -5.16
C PHE A 442 6.77 10.81 -4.85
N THR A 443 5.61 11.11 -4.30
CA THR A 443 5.35 12.42 -3.72
C THR A 443 5.75 12.37 -2.27
N ASP A 444 6.73 13.17 -1.92
CA ASP A 444 7.26 13.22 -0.57
C ASP A 444 6.33 14.06 0.32
N PRO A 445 5.76 13.48 1.37
CA PRO A 445 4.84 14.22 2.24
C PRO A 445 5.53 15.33 3.05
N ASP A 446 6.85 15.27 3.23
CA ASP A 446 7.59 16.24 4.05
C ASP A 446 7.80 17.57 3.34
N ASP A 447 8.01 17.55 2.02
CA ASP A 447 8.21 18.74 1.20
C ASP A 447 7.09 18.99 0.18
N ASN A 448 6.16 18.02 0.02
CA ASN A 448 5.06 18.04 -0.95
C ASN A 448 5.53 18.15 -2.42
N GLU A 449 6.74 17.66 -2.69
CA GLU A 449 7.34 17.64 -4.02
C GLU A 449 7.25 16.26 -4.66
N LEU A 450 7.22 16.23 -5.99
CA LEU A 450 7.17 15.00 -6.78
C LEU A 450 8.56 14.61 -7.27
N TYR A 451 8.99 13.43 -6.87
CA TYR A 451 10.23 12.79 -7.31
C TYR A 451 9.91 11.70 -8.32
N LEU A 452 10.47 11.80 -9.50
CA LEU A 452 10.25 10.87 -10.61
C LEU A 452 11.47 9.96 -10.80
N ILE A 453 11.22 8.73 -11.19
CA ILE A 453 12.28 7.83 -11.68
C ILE A 453 12.35 7.99 -13.18
N ASP A 454 13.39 8.66 -13.67
CA ASP A 454 13.66 8.80 -15.10
C ASP A 454 14.39 7.58 -15.66
N TYR A 455 13.90 7.07 -16.79
CA TYR A 455 14.55 6.00 -17.54
C TYR A 455 15.66 6.58 -18.44
N ASP A 456 16.90 6.19 -18.21
CA ASP A 456 18.01 6.55 -19.08
C ASP A 456 18.00 5.68 -20.36
N SER A 457 17.55 6.27 -21.47
CA SER A 457 17.57 5.63 -22.80
C SER A 457 18.98 5.38 -23.35
N GLY A 458 20.01 6.00 -22.77
CA GLY A 458 21.42 5.77 -23.10
C GLY A 458 22.01 4.51 -22.52
N GLY A 459 21.24 3.74 -21.71
CA GLY A 459 21.66 2.48 -21.10
C GLY A 459 22.37 2.64 -19.76
N GLY A 460 22.33 3.84 -19.17
CA GLY A 460 22.79 4.11 -17.81
C GLY A 460 21.78 3.69 -16.74
N ASN A 461 22.12 3.91 -15.49
CA ASN A 461 21.22 3.72 -14.37
C ASN A 461 20.12 4.78 -14.38
N ALA A 462 18.92 4.41 -13.92
CA ALA A 462 17.82 5.34 -13.74
C ALA A 462 18.20 6.48 -12.78
N GLN A 463 17.61 7.63 -12.99
CA GLN A 463 17.86 8.82 -12.19
C GLN A 463 16.62 9.22 -11.42
N VAL A 464 16.80 9.82 -10.26
CA VAL A 464 15.74 10.48 -9.52
C VAL A 464 15.74 11.94 -9.91
N GLU A 465 14.65 12.39 -10.51
CA GLU A 465 14.43 13.77 -10.91
C GLU A 465 13.40 14.42 -9.99
N LEU A 466 13.70 15.62 -9.50
CA LEU A 466 12.72 16.50 -8.89
C LEU A 466 11.90 17.18 -10.01
N PHE A 467 10.60 16.93 -10.01
CA PHE A 467 9.68 17.53 -10.98
C PHE A 467 9.66 19.06 -10.82
N GLN A 468 9.90 19.77 -11.92
CA GLN A 468 10.06 21.24 -11.91
C GLN A 468 11.17 21.77 -10.98
N GLY A 469 12.18 20.97 -10.66
CA GLY A 469 13.26 21.34 -9.74
C GLY A 469 14.32 22.30 -10.32
N SER A 470 14.27 22.62 -11.62
CA SER A 470 15.19 23.54 -12.27
C SER A 470 14.62 24.97 -12.34
N THR A 471 15.49 25.95 -12.53
CA THR A 471 15.10 27.35 -12.82
C THR A 471 14.86 27.61 -14.31
N THR A 472 15.12 26.62 -15.17
CA THR A 472 14.97 26.75 -16.62
C THR A 472 13.54 26.50 -17.05
N ASN A 473 12.89 27.49 -17.65
CA ASN A 473 11.53 27.34 -18.18
C ASN A 473 11.52 26.43 -19.43
N THR A 474 10.52 25.58 -19.52
CA THR A 474 10.21 24.82 -20.75
C THR A 474 9.48 25.71 -21.75
N THR A 475 9.52 25.31 -23.04
CA THR A 475 8.74 26.03 -24.05
C THR A 475 7.25 25.87 -23.81
N GLN A 476 6.60 26.97 -23.48
CA GLN A 476 5.17 27.05 -23.24
C GLN A 476 4.41 27.35 -24.54
N THR A 477 3.25 26.72 -24.71
CA THR A 477 2.35 27.03 -25.83
C THR A 477 0.92 27.14 -25.31
N PHE A 478 0.29 28.27 -25.58
CA PHE A 478 -1.15 28.47 -25.36
C PHE A 478 -1.82 29.00 -26.61
N LYS A 479 -2.83 28.30 -27.13
CA LYS A 479 -3.63 28.72 -28.27
C LYS A 479 -5.08 28.98 -27.83
N THR A 480 -5.52 30.21 -27.94
CA THR A 480 -6.85 30.66 -27.50
C THR A 480 -7.98 30.10 -28.37
N SER A 481 -9.22 30.36 -27.99
CA SER A 481 -10.39 30.22 -28.87
C SER A 481 -10.26 31.08 -30.15
N GLN A 482 -11.06 30.72 -31.14
CA GLN A 482 -11.15 31.55 -32.37
C GLN A 482 -12.10 32.72 -32.14
N PHE A 483 -11.60 33.93 -32.38
CA PHE A 483 -12.38 35.15 -32.30
C PHE A 483 -12.79 35.61 -33.72
N VAL A 484 -14.03 36.05 -33.85
CA VAL A 484 -14.53 36.74 -35.03
C VAL A 484 -14.43 38.23 -34.74
N LEU A 485 -13.51 38.92 -35.38
CA LEU A 485 -13.43 40.37 -35.27
C LEU A 485 -14.58 41.00 -36.04
N PRO A 486 -15.24 42.06 -35.51
CA PRO A 486 -16.25 42.80 -36.25
C PRO A 486 -15.60 43.38 -37.52
N ARG A 487 -16.30 43.29 -38.65
CA ARG A 487 -15.83 43.95 -39.87
C ARG A 487 -15.77 45.47 -39.62
N PRO A 488 -14.73 46.15 -40.11
CA PRO A 488 -14.63 47.60 -39.96
C PRO A 488 -15.76 48.31 -40.64
#